data_dfafbe5b6924a4fb375f0afc34c2e8c9
#
_entry.id   dfafbe5b6924a4fb375f0afc34c2e8c9
#
_cell.length_a   1.000
_cell.length_b   1.000
_cell.length_c   1.000
_cell.angle_alpha   90.00
_cell.angle_beta   90.00
_cell.angle_gamma   90.00
#
_symmetry.space_group_name_H-M   'P 1'
#
loop_
_entity.id
_entity.type
_entity.pdbx_description
1 polymer ?
#
loop_
_entity_poly.entity_id
_entity_poly.type
_entity_poly.pdbx_seq_one_letter_code
_entity_poly.pdbx_strand_id
1 'polypeptide(L)'
;MRLERDNQGHPHTHAELCEAGSRLYASALRTGRIARTEVASAPCLIDLDLLRPDPDDAQWLRPVPPSAALAQLLLPIENEIQERRRLTVELSDAFEPFMTISAQDPSTTHAITVLEGLPRINASLDRVVAECTSELLTVQPGSGRSAATFGEALRRVRPLLGRGIKMRTLYQHTARHQPITLAYLERIGPEVEVRTLEEIIDRLIVVDRKVAFVPASRDRQVALELHHPGLVEYLVGVFDQFWMQAIPLDDPVTYEPNLNGISGVQR
;
A
#
# COMPACT_ATOMS: atom_id res chain seq x y z
N MET A 1 -10.78 -34.44 -1.89
CA MET A 1 -9.73 -35.47 -2.03
C MET A 1 -9.44 -35.62 -3.53
N ARG A 2 -8.55 -34.78 -4.07
CA ARG A 2 -8.08 -34.84 -5.46
C ARG A 2 -6.95 -35.87 -5.52
N LEU A 3 -7.12 -36.85 -6.36
CA LEU A 3 -6.09 -37.86 -6.66
C LEU A 3 -4.89 -37.14 -7.30
N GLU A 4 -3.77 -37.14 -6.59
CA GLU A 4 -2.45 -36.85 -7.17
C GLU A 4 -2.18 -37.90 -8.23
N ARG A 5 -2.28 -37.49 -9.50
CA ARG A 5 -1.73 -38.30 -10.59
C ARG A 5 -0.24 -37.99 -10.67
N ASP A 6 0.58 -38.94 -10.29
CA ASP A 6 2.01 -38.98 -10.53
C ASP A 6 2.27 -38.65 -12.02
N ASN A 7 2.71 -37.46 -12.32
CA ASN A 7 3.14 -37.05 -13.65
C ASN A 7 4.66 -37.18 -13.73
N GLN A 8 5.13 -38.45 -13.84
CA GLN A 8 6.54 -38.75 -14.06
C GLN A 8 6.93 -38.27 -15.49
N GLY A 9 7.60 -37.09 -15.59
CA GLY A 9 8.28 -36.72 -16.82
C GLY A 9 8.10 -35.25 -17.30
N HIS A 10 7.32 -34.41 -16.62
CA HIS A 10 7.17 -33.00 -17.03
C HIS A 10 7.68 -32.07 -15.91
N PRO A 11 8.68 -31.19 -16.16
CA PRO A 11 9.43 -30.51 -15.12
C PRO A 11 8.77 -29.21 -14.60
N HIS A 12 7.46 -29.06 -14.71
CA HIS A 12 6.77 -27.81 -14.30
C HIS A 12 5.45 -28.08 -13.57
N THR A 13 4.97 -27.08 -12.86
CA THR A 13 3.69 -27.10 -12.14
C THR A 13 2.49 -27.13 -13.10
N HIS A 14 1.33 -27.60 -12.65
CA HIS A 14 0.10 -27.73 -13.47
C HIS A 14 -0.44 -26.40 -14.04
N ALA A 15 0.14 -25.25 -13.68
CA ALA A 15 -0.31 -23.94 -14.12
C ALA A 15 0.61 -23.28 -15.18
N GLU A 16 1.67 -23.99 -15.61
CA GLU A 16 2.67 -23.41 -16.51
C GLU A 16 2.67 -24.11 -17.88
N LEU A 17 2.70 -23.32 -18.92
CA LEU A 17 2.89 -23.81 -20.29
C LEU A 17 4.39 -23.92 -20.58
N CYS A 18 4.88 -25.15 -20.74
CA CYS A 18 6.29 -25.37 -21.04
C CYS A 18 6.68 -24.92 -22.45
N GLU A 19 7.99 -24.84 -22.70
CA GLU A 19 8.50 -24.40 -24.03
C GLU A 19 8.06 -25.32 -25.16
N ALA A 20 8.05 -26.64 -24.93
CA ALA A 20 7.55 -27.61 -25.90
C ALA A 20 6.05 -27.43 -26.16
N GLY A 21 5.25 -27.24 -25.07
CA GLY A 21 3.83 -26.93 -25.19
C GLY A 21 3.56 -25.64 -25.93
N SER A 22 4.31 -24.58 -25.64
CA SER A 22 4.17 -23.30 -26.36
C SER A 22 4.42 -23.45 -27.85
N ARG A 23 5.46 -24.19 -28.25
CA ARG A 23 5.77 -24.46 -29.67
C ARG A 23 4.68 -25.27 -30.36
N LEU A 24 4.20 -26.34 -29.73
CA LEU A 24 3.14 -27.19 -30.28
C LEU A 24 1.80 -26.46 -30.37
N TYR A 25 1.44 -25.68 -29.36
CA TYR A 25 0.22 -24.87 -29.38
C TYR A 25 0.27 -23.80 -30.49
N ALA A 26 1.40 -23.12 -30.64
CA ALA A 26 1.60 -22.17 -31.76
C ALA A 26 1.55 -22.84 -33.11
N SER A 27 2.03 -24.09 -33.26
CA SER A 27 1.90 -24.88 -34.47
C SER A 27 0.43 -25.24 -34.74
N ALA A 28 -0.29 -25.73 -33.73
CA ALA A 28 -1.70 -26.08 -33.86
C ALA A 28 -2.56 -24.86 -34.28
N LEU A 29 -2.29 -23.66 -33.70
CA LEU A 29 -2.97 -22.42 -34.08
C LEU A 29 -2.76 -22.04 -35.56
N ARG A 30 -1.57 -22.32 -36.11
CA ARG A 30 -1.27 -22.02 -37.52
C ARG A 30 -1.87 -23.04 -38.49
N THR A 31 -1.90 -24.32 -38.11
CA THR A 31 -2.37 -25.41 -38.97
C THR A 31 -3.85 -25.73 -38.78
N GLY A 32 -4.49 -25.19 -37.72
CA GLY A 32 -5.86 -25.46 -37.34
C GLY A 32 -6.05 -26.78 -36.58
N ARG A 33 -5.07 -27.67 -36.55
CA ARG A 33 -5.13 -28.97 -35.86
C ARG A 33 -3.74 -29.52 -35.60
N ILE A 34 -3.62 -30.46 -34.66
CA ILE A 34 -2.38 -31.19 -34.36
C ILE A 34 -2.71 -32.66 -34.10
N ALA A 35 -1.80 -33.58 -34.46
CA ALA A 35 -2.00 -34.99 -34.22
C ALA A 35 -1.87 -35.31 -32.72
N ARG A 36 -2.76 -36.17 -32.18
CA ARG A 36 -2.77 -36.56 -30.79
C ARG A 36 -1.44 -37.19 -30.34
N THR A 37 -0.74 -37.85 -31.23
CA THR A 37 0.58 -38.45 -30.99
C THR A 37 1.68 -37.44 -30.72
N GLU A 38 1.58 -36.24 -31.31
CA GLU A 38 2.57 -35.15 -31.12
C GLU A 38 2.45 -34.52 -29.73
N VAL A 39 1.26 -34.54 -29.12
CA VAL A 39 0.97 -33.92 -27.82
C VAL A 39 1.48 -34.75 -26.64
N ALA A 40 1.89 -35.99 -26.89
CA ALA A 40 2.48 -36.85 -25.85
C ALA A 40 3.72 -36.23 -25.16
N SER A 41 4.46 -35.34 -25.89
CA SER A 41 5.63 -34.63 -25.36
C SER A 41 5.26 -33.36 -24.53
N ALA A 42 4.00 -32.95 -24.51
CA ALA A 42 3.53 -31.76 -23.81
C ALA A 42 2.10 -31.97 -23.23
N PRO A 43 1.95 -32.84 -22.24
CA PRO A 43 0.65 -33.14 -21.64
C PRO A 43 -0.02 -31.90 -21.01
N CYS A 44 0.73 -30.88 -20.63
CA CYS A 44 0.23 -29.59 -20.15
C CYS A 44 -0.79 -28.94 -21.11
N LEU A 45 -0.73 -29.21 -22.41
CA LEU A 45 -1.71 -28.68 -23.37
C LEU A 45 -3.11 -29.27 -23.16
N ILE A 46 -3.20 -30.47 -22.65
CA ILE A 46 -4.46 -31.12 -22.29
C ILE A 46 -4.89 -30.69 -20.89
N ASP A 47 -3.94 -30.67 -19.94
CA ASP A 47 -4.22 -30.26 -18.55
C ASP A 47 -4.72 -28.81 -18.44
N LEU A 48 -4.23 -27.93 -19.33
CA LEU A 48 -4.66 -26.53 -19.44
C LEU A 48 -5.86 -26.32 -20.39
N ASP A 49 -6.47 -27.40 -20.91
CA ASP A 49 -7.58 -27.37 -21.89
C ASP A 49 -7.31 -26.46 -23.09
N LEU A 50 -6.04 -26.44 -23.55
CA LEU A 50 -5.61 -25.65 -24.73
C LEU A 50 -5.88 -26.37 -26.06
N LEU A 51 -6.10 -27.69 -26.00
CA LEU A 51 -6.42 -28.53 -27.14
C LEU A 51 -7.66 -29.37 -26.84
N ARG A 52 -8.60 -29.43 -27.81
CA ARG A 52 -9.82 -30.23 -27.72
C ARG A 52 -9.87 -31.28 -28.85
N PRO A 53 -10.50 -32.43 -28.61
CA PRO A 53 -10.70 -33.42 -29.67
C PRO A 53 -11.39 -32.79 -30.90
N ASP A 54 -10.90 -33.17 -32.08
CA ASP A 54 -11.58 -32.83 -33.32
C ASP A 54 -12.90 -33.62 -33.40
N PRO A 55 -14.06 -33.01 -33.62
CA PRO A 55 -15.34 -33.70 -33.69
C PRO A 55 -15.44 -34.68 -34.86
N ASP A 56 -14.67 -34.47 -35.94
CA ASP A 56 -14.72 -35.25 -37.18
C ASP A 56 -13.68 -36.36 -37.20
N ASP A 57 -12.60 -36.26 -36.40
CA ASP A 57 -11.52 -37.24 -36.35
C ASP A 57 -10.82 -37.28 -35.01
N ALA A 58 -11.02 -38.35 -34.28
CA ALA A 58 -10.46 -38.59 -32.92
C ALA A 58 -8.92 -38.64 -32.84
N GLN A 59 -8.22 -38.77 -33.99
CA GLN A 59 -6.76 -38.75 -34.01
C GLN A 59 -6.20 -37.33 -33.98
N TRP A 60 -7.04 -36.33 -34.21
CA TRP A 60 -6.66 -34.93 -34.24
C TRP A 60 -7.21 -34.16 -33.06
N LEU A 61 -6.50 -33.10 -32.71
CA LEU A 61 -6.90 -32.12 -31.70
C LEU A 61 -6.93 -30.73 -32.34
N ARG A 62 -7.95 -29.93 -31.99
CA ARG A 62 -8.10 -28.52 -32.40
C ARG A 62 -7.65 -27.60 -31.28
N PRO A 63 -6.91 -26.53 -31.58
CA PRO A 63 -6.53 -25.54 -30.59
C PRO A 63 -7.74 -24.71 -30.17
N VAL A 64 -7.85 -24.46 -28.87
CA VAL A 64 -8.76 -23.46 -28.32
C VAL A 64 -8.19 -22.08 -28.67
N PRO A 65 -8.98 -21.12 -29.14
CA PRO A 65 -8.47 -19.77 -29.39
C PRO A 65 -7.82 -19.16 -28.15
N PRO A 66 -6.66 -18.45 -28.27
CA PRO A 66 -5.92 -17.94 -27.11
C PRO A 66 -6.73 -17.07 -26.15
N SER A 67 -7.64 -16.24 -26.68
CA SER A 67 -8.52 -15.41 -25.85
C SER A 67 -9.50 -16.23 -25.03
N ALA A 68 -10.05 -17.29 -25.59
CA ALA A 68 -10.95 -18.20 -24.88
C ALA A 68 -10.20 -19.06 -23.85
N ALA A 69 -9.01 -19.57 -24.22
CA ALA A 69 -8.14 -20.32 -23.32
C ALA A 69 -7.72 -19.48 -22.11
N LEU A 70 -7.27 -18.24 -22.33
CA LEU A 70 -6.89 -17.30 -21.28
C LEU A 70 -8.05 -17.02 -20.33
N ALA A 71 -9.26 -16.73 -20.87
CA ALA A 71 -10.44 -16.50 -20.06
C ALA A 71 -10.79 -17.71 -19.17
N GLN A 72 -10.69 -18.93 -19.73
CA GLN A 72 -10.93 -20.18 -18.97
C GLN A 72 -9.91 -20.41 -17.87
N LEU A 73 -8.64 -20.08 -18.11
CA LEU A 73 -7.56 -20.23 -17.11
C LEU A 73 -7.65 -19.19 -15.99
N LEU A 74 -8.09 -17.96 -16.30
CA LEU A 74 -8.21 -16.87 -15.32
C LEU A 74 -9.46 -17.02 -14.45
N LEU A 75 -10.56 -17.55 -14.97
CA LEU A 75 -11.82 -17.67 -14.25
C LEU A 75 -11.73 -18.33 -12.86
N PRO A 76 -11.06 -19.50 -12.69
CA PRO A 76 -10.91 -20.10 -11.37
C PRO A 76 -10.06 -19.26 -10.42
N ILE A 77 -9.06 -18.55 -10.92
CA ILE A 77 -8.20 -17.66 -10.13
C ILE A 77 -9.01 -16.45 -9.64
N GLU A 78 -9.80 -15.84 -10.53
CA GLU A 78 -10.67 -14.74 -10.18
C GLU A 78 -11.72 -15.15 -9.14
N ASN A 79 -12.31 -16.34 -9.28
CA ASN A 79 -13.26 -16.88 -8.31
C ASN A 79 -12.60 -17.13 -6.95
N GLU A 80 -11.38 -17.66 -6.90
CA GLU A 80 -10.63 -17.85 -5.65
C GLU A 80 -10.31 -16.51 -4.98
N ILE A 81 -9.92 -15.50 -5.74
CA ILE A 81 -9.66 -14.14 -5.22
C ILE A 81 -10.96 -13.56 -4.62
N GLN A 82 -12.09 -13.71 -5.29
CA GLN A 82 -13.37 -13.22 -4.78
C GLN A 82 -13.80 -13.94 -3.51
N GLU A 83 -13.63 -15.25 -3.45
CA GLU A 83 -13.95 -16.05 -2.26
C GLU A 83 -13.07 -15.66 -1.07
N ARG A 84 -11.77 -15.45 -1.28
CA ARG A 84 -10.86 -14.96 -0.22
C ARG A 84 -11.24 -13.56 0.26
N ARG A 85 -11.66 -12.67 -0.65
CA ARG A 85 -12.14 -11.33 -0.28
C ARG A 85 -13.42 -11.41 0.56
N ARG A 86 -14.35 -12.28 0.17
CA ARG A 86 -15.58 -12.52 0.93
C ARG A 86 -15.29 -13.03 2.34
N LEU A 87 -14.44 -14.04 2.48
CA LEU A 87 -14.01 -14.55 3.78
C LEU A 87 -13.34 -13.47 4.64
N THR A 88 -12.57 -12.57 4.03
CA THR A 88 -11.97 -11.45 4.77
C THR A 88 -13.03 -10.52 5.35
N VAL A 89 -14.08 -10.20 4.59
CA VAL A 89 -15.19 -9.37 5.07
C VAL A 89 -15.96 -10.11 6.18
N GLU A 90 -16.36 -11.35 5.95
CA GLU A 90 -17.09 -12.16 6.93
C GLU A 90 -16.33 -12.31 8.26
N LEU A 91 -15.00 -12.53 8.20
CA LEU A 91 -14.17 -12.55 9.40
C LEU A 91 -14.10 -11.19 10.10
N SER A 92 -13.95 -10.11 9.32
CA SER A 92 -13.94 -8.75 9.90
C SER A 92 -15.24 -8.44 10.62
N ASP A 93 -16.37 -8.74 9.99
CA ASP A 93 -17.71 -8.51 10.58
C ASP A 93 -17.93 -9.40 11.82
N ALA A 94 -17.47 -10.65 11.77
CA ALA A 94 -17.57 -11.56 12.91
C ALA A 94 -16.71 -11.11 14.11
N PHE A 95 -15.59 -10.41 13.87
CA PHE A 95 -14.71 -9.92 14.92
C PHE A 95 -15.06 -8.51 15.43
N GLU A 96 -15.88 -7.75 14.71
CA GLU A 96 -16.27 -6.39 15.10
C GLU A 96 -16.86 -6.30 16.53
N PRO A 97 -17.77 -7.20 16.99
CA PRO A 97 -18.26 -7.18 18.35
C PRO A 97 -17.15 -7.38 19.39
N PHE A 98 -16.17 -8.23 19.11
CA PHE A 98 -15.05 -8.50 20.02
C PHE A 98 -14.06 -7.33 20.08
N MET A 99 -13.85 -6.63 18.96
CA MET A 99 -13.06 -5.40 18.94
C MET A 99 -13.67 -4.32 19.83
N THR A 100 -15.02 -4.22 19.86
CA THR A 100 -15.74 -3.28 20.72
C THR A 100 -15.59 -3.66 22.22
N ILE A 101 -15.64 -4.95 22.55
CA ILE A 101 -15.43 -5.44 23.92
C ILE A 101 -13.98 -5.18 24.35
N SER A 102 -13.02 -5.47 23.50
CA SER A 102 -11.60 -5.21 23.74
C SER A 102 -11.29 -3.72 23.96
N ALA A 103 -11.99 -2.83 23.24
CA ALA A 103 -11.85 -1.39 23.41
C ALA A 103 -12.38 -0.87 24.77
N GLN A 104 -13.21 -1.65 25.46
CA GLN A 104 -13.74 -1.30 26.79
C GLN A 104 -12.85 -1.80 27.94
N ASP A 105 -11.86 -2.67 27.68
CA ASP A 105 -10.91 -3.13 28.68
C ASP A 105 -9.74 -2.12 28.78
N PRO A 106 -9.53 -1.47 29.94
CA PRO A 106 -8.43 -0.52 30.14
C PRO A 106 -7.04 -1.12 29.84
N SER A 107 -6.88 -2.44 29.94
CA SER A 107 -5.62 -3.14 29.68
C SER A 107 -5.34 -3.29 28.17
N THR A 108 -6.37 -3.27 27.32
CA THR A 108 -6.26 -3.36 25.85
C THR A 108 -6.22 -2.01 25.16
N THR A 109 -6.54 -0.91 25.87
CA THR A 109 -6.52 0.47 25.34
C THR A 109 -5.10 0.94 24.99
N HIS A 110 -4.08 0.17 25.31
CA HIS A 110 -2.68 0.50 25.07
C HIS A 110 -2.06 -0.30 23.91
N ALA A 111 -2.87 -0.78 22.99
CA ALA A 111 -2.41 -1.59 21.88
C ALA A 111 -1.53 -0.82 20.91
N ILE A 112 -0.51 -1.50 20.41
CA ILE A 112 0.23 -1.13 19.21
C ILE A 112 -0.29 -2.02 18.09
N THR A 113 -0.86 -1.41 17.07
CA THR A 113 -1.37 -2.14 15.90
C THR A 113 -0.40 -2.00 14.73
N VAL A 114 0.00 -3.11 14.15
CA VAL A 114 0.81 -3.13 12.93
C VAL A 114 -0.12 -3.08 11.71
N LEU A 115 0.04 -2.07 10.88
CA LEU A 115 -0.72 -1.87 9.66
C LEU A 115 0.17 -2.17 8.46
N GLU A 116 -0.17 -3.21 7.71
CA GLU A 116 0.56 -3.64 6.52
C GLU A 116 -0.18 -3.24 5.24
N GLY A 117 0.54 -2.59 4.33
CA GLY A 117 0.05 -2.08 3.05
C GLY A 117 -0.66 -0.74 3.13
N LEU A 118 -0.42 0.10 2.11
CA LEU A 118 -1.01 1.45 2.03
C LEU A 118 -2.54 1.48 2.16
N PRO A 119 -3.32 0.52 1.61
CA PRO A 119 -4.77 0.53 1.76
C PRO A 119 -5.22 0.45 3.23
N ARG A 120 -4.60 -0.43 4.03
CA ARG A 120 -4.92 -0.57 5.47
C ARG A 120 -4.47 0.64 6.27
N ILE A 121 -3.27 1.17 5.97
CA ILE A 121 -2.75 2.38 6.60
C ILE A 121 -3.70 3.56 6.33
N ASN A 122 -4.09 3.76 5.07
CA ASN A 122 -4.99 4.85 4.69
C ASN A 122 -6.39 4.69 5.30
N ALA A 123 -6.95 3.48 5.31
CA ALA A 123 -8.26 3.23 5.91
C ALA A 123 -8.26 3.54 7.43
N SER A 124 -7.22 3.12 8.16
CA SER A 124 -7.09 3.45 9.57
C SER A 124 -6.89 4.95 9.82
N LEU A 125 -6.03 5.61 9.03
CA LEU A 125 -5.86 7.06 9.08
C LEU A 125 -7.17 7.81 8.79
N ASP A 126 -7.93 7.39 7.77
CA ASP A 126 -9.21 8.00 7.41
C ASP A 126 -10.21 7.91 8.57
N ARG A 127 -10.29 6.75 9.23
CA ARG A 127 -11.15 6.52 10.39
C ARG A 127 -10.75 7.42 11.56
N VAL A 128 -9.49 7.34 12.01
CA VAL A 128 -9.02 8.07 13.20
C VAL A 128 -9.06 9.59 12.99
N VAL A 129 -8.71 10.07 11.79
CA VAL A 129 -8.78 11.51 11.47
C VAL A 129 -10.24 11.99 11.38
N ALA A 130 -11.17 11.18 10.88
CA ALA A 130 -12.59 11.55 10.87
C ALA A 130 -13.16 11.74 12.29
N GLU A 131 -12.66 10.98 13.27
CA GLU A 131 -13.02 11.06 14.69
C GLU A 131 -12.30 12.19 15.44
N CYS A 132 -11.35 12.90 14.82
CA CYS A 132 -10.60 13.98 15.42
C CYS A 132 -11.52 15.09 15.97
N THR A 133 -11.29 15.51 17.21
CA THR A 133 -12.12 16.47 17.94
C THR A 133 -11.40 17.75 18.36
N SER A 134 -10.07 17.74 18.46
CA SER A 134 -9.31 18.85 19.01
C SER A 134 -8.13 19.28 18.15
N GLU A 135 -7.18 18.38 17.87
CA GLU A 135 -5.99 18.75 17.10
C GLU A 135 -5.43 17.63 16.25
N LEU A 136 -4.79 18.03 15.15
CA LEU A 136 -4.03 17.17 14.28
C LEU A 136 -2.59 17.69 14.15
N LEU A 137 -1.61 16.88 14.55
CA LEU A 137 -0.18 17.18 14.45
C LEU A 137 0.41 16.31 13.35
N THR A 138 1.17 16.90 12.44
CA THR A 138 1.80 16.12 11.37
C THR A 138 3.25 16.53 11.13
N VAL A 139 4.13 15.55 10.94
CA VAL A 139 5.51 15.72 10.52
C VAL A 139 5.66 15.06 9.14
N GLN A 140 6.16 15.80 8.18
CA GLN A 140 6.21 15.38 6.78
C GLN A 140 7.65 15.52 6.26
N PRO A 141 8.46 14.45 6.32
CA PRO A 141 9.82 14.47 5.79
C PRO A 141 9.83 14.38 4.27
N GLY A 142 10.84 15.03 3.68
CA GLY A 142 11.18 14.90 2.26
C GLY A 142 10.27 15.65 1.30
N SER A 143 10.71 15.61 0.05
CA SER A 143 10.17 16.38 -1.05
C SER A 143 9.30 15.57 -2.03
N GLY A 144 9.11 14.30 -1.78
CA GLY A 144 8.67 13.33 -2.81
C GLY A 144 7.20 12.97 -2.85
N ARG A 145 6.26 13.87 -2.49
CA ARG A 145 4.84 13.56 -2.59
C ARG A 145 4.31 13.75 -4.00
N SER A 146 3.59 12.74 -4.49
CA SER A 146 2.85 12.84 -5.75
C SER A 146 1.58 13.71 -5.59
N ALA A 147 1.06 14.24 -6.70
CA ALA A 147 -0.20 14.95 -6.71
C ALA A 147 -1.37 14.11 -6.16
N ALA A 148 -1.36 12.80 -6.40
CA ALA A 148 -2.35 11.86 -5.86
C ALA A 148 -2.32 11.82 -4.33
N THR A 149 -1.13 11.74 -3.72
CA THR A 149 -0.96 11.74 -2.26
C THR A 149 -1.44 13.05 -1.61
N PHE A 150 -1.22 14.19 -2.26
CA PHE A 150 -1.77 15.47 -1.80
C PHE A 150 -3.29 15.53 -1.95
N GLY A 151 -3.86 14.96 -3.02
CA GLY A 151 -5.30 14.85 -3.19
C GLY A 151 -5.98 14.04 -2.07
N GLU A 152 -5.37 12.92 -1.68
CA GLU A 152 -5.83 12.12 -0.54
C GLU A 152 -5.73 12.89 0.79
N ALA A 153 -4.60 13.56 1.02
CA ALA A 153 -4.40 14.37 2.22
C ALA A 153 -5.43 15.50 2.30
N LEU A 154 -5.69 16.21 1.21
CA LEU A 154 -6.67 17.29 1.16
C LEU A 154 -8.09 16.78 1.45
N ARG A 155 -8.48 15.64 0.88
CA ARG A 155 -9.79 15.02 1.15
C ARG A 155 -9.97 14.69 2.63
N ARG A 156 -8.91 14.20 3.29
CA ARG A 156 -8.89 13.84 4.72
C ARG A 156 -8.97 15.05 5.63
N VAL A 157 -8.24 16.12 5.30
CA VAL A 157 -8.05 17.29 6.13
C VAL A 157 -9.21 18.31 5.99
N ARG A 158 -9.79 18.43 4.80
CA ARG A 158 -10.83 19.45 4.52
C ARG A 158 -12.04 19.41 5.47
N PRO A 159 -12.57 18.25 5.89
CA PRO A 159 -13.65 18.19 6.88
C PRO A 159 -13.23 18.70 8.27
N LEU A 160 -11.94 18.66 8.62
CA LEU A 160 -11.43 19.13 9.90
C LEU A 160 -11.43 20.65 9.98
N LEU A 161 -11.06 21.32 8.89
CA LEU A 161 -11.04 22.78 8.80
C LEU A 161 -12.42 23.37 9.10
N GLY A 162 -13.48 22.81 8.51
CA GLY A 162 -14.87 23.20 8.77
C GLY A 162 -15.36 22.96 10.21
N ARG A 163 -14.60 22.19 11.01
CA ARG A 163 -14.92 21.87 12.42
C ARG A 163 -14.09 22.67 13.42
N GLY A 164 -13.21 23.56 12.96
CA GLY A 164 -12.32 24.35 13.82
C GLY A 164 -11.24 23.51 14.53
N ILE A 165 -10.86 22.37 13.98
CA ILE A 165 -9.79 21.52 14.52
C ILE A 165 -8.45 22.21 14.33
N LYS A 166 -7.67 22.32 15.41
CA LYS A 166 -6.33 22.91 15.37
C LYS A 166 -5.38 22.01 14.61
N MET A 167 -4.71 22.54 13.58
CA MET A 167 -3.78 21.76 12.77
C MET A 167 -2.40 22.40 12.76
N ARG A 168 -1.38 21.60 13.08
CA ARG A 168 0.03 21.99 13.06
C ARG A 168 0.82 21.01 12.19
N THR A 169 1.53 21.52 11.21
CA THR A 169 2.30 20.70 10.27
C THR A 169 3.74 21.15 10.20
N LEU A 170 4.67 20.18 10.34
CA LEU A 170 6.10 20.36 10.13
C LEU A 170 6.52 19.78 8.78
N TYR A 171 7.23 20.56 7.99
CA TYR A 171 7.89 20.14 6.75
C TYR A 171 9.39 20.36 6.83
N GLN A 172 10.16 19.68 5.97
CA GLN A 172 11.53 20.09 5.72
C GLN A 172 11.59 21.42 4.98
N HIS A 173 12.69 22.17 5.16
CA HIS A 173 12.90 23.46 4.47
C HIS A 173 12.75 23.35 2.95
N THR A 174 13.12 22.22 2.36
CA THR A 174 12.95 21.94 0.93
C THR A 174 11.50 22.09 0.43
N ALA A 175 10.50 21.94 1.32
CA ALA A 175 9.09 22.08 0.97
C ALA A 175 8.72 23.52 0.56
N ARG A 176 9.48 24.53 1.03
CA ARG A 176 9.28 25.94 0.69
C ARG A 176 9.43 26.26 -0.81
N HIS A 177 10.18 25.43 -1.50
CA HIS A 177 10.49 25.59 -2.92
C HIS A 177 9.78 24.58 -3.83
N GLN A 178 8.83 23.81 -3.28
CA GLN A 178 8.10 22.81 -4.03
C GLN A 178 6.73 23.30 -4.48
N PRO A 179 6.50 23.53 -5.79
CA PRO A 179 5.24 24.08 -6.29
C PRO A 179 4.03 23.26 -5.87
N ILE A 180 4.16 21.91 -5.84
CA ILE A 180 3.05 21.03 -5.48
C ILE A 180 2.69 21.14 -4.00
N THR A 181 3.68 21.31 -3.12
CA THR A 181 3.45 21.52 -1.68
C THR A 181 2.80 22.89 -1.45
N LEU A 182 3.30 23.95 -2.08
CA LEU A 182 2.73 25.30 -1.97
C LEU A 182 1.29 25.33 -2.46
N ALA A 183 0.99 24.74 -3.63
CA ALA A 183 -0.38 24.62 -4.14
C ALA A 183 -1.32 23.84 -3.21
N TYR A 184 -0.81 22.83 -2.48
CA TYR A 184 -1.58 22.14 -1.45
C TYR A 184 -1.86 23.04 -0.25
N LEU A 185 -0.84 23.76 0.24
CA LEU A 185 -0.97 24.68 1.38
C LEU A 185 -1.93 25.82 1.09
N GLU A 186 -1.89 26.38 -0.10
CA GLU A 186 -2.88 27.38 -0.55
C GLU A 186 -4.33 26.86 -0.49
N ARG A 187 -4.54 25.56 -0.82
CA ARG A 187 -5.87 24.94 -0.81
C ARG A 187 -6.41 24.63 0.58
N ILE A 188 -5.55 24.35 1.54
CA ILE A 188 -5.97 24.11 2.93
C ILE A 188 -6.16 25.43 3.70
N GLY A 189 -5.60 26.53 3.20
CA GLY A 189 -5.80 27.87 3.75
C GLY A 189 -5.01 28.18 5.02
N PRO A 190 -5.21 29.38 5.58
CA PRO A 190 -4.41 29.89 6.69
C PRO A 190 -4.78 29.30 8.06
N GLU A 191 -5.81 28.46 8.12
CA GLU A 191 -6.25 27.82 9.38
C GLU A 191 -5.28 26.75 9.87
N VAL A 192 -4.35 26.33 9.00
CA VAL A 192 -3.31 25.33 9.33
C VAL A 192 -2.00 26.03 9.59
N GLU A 193 -1.47 25.91 10.79
CA GLU A 193 -0.15 26.41 11.12
C GLU A 193 0.92 25.52 10.51
N VAL A 194 1.79 26.10 9.68
CA VAL A 194 2.87 25.37 8.99
C VAL A 194 4.21 25.97 9.36
N ARG A 195 5.12 25.11 9.80
CA ARG A 195 6.52 25.45 10.06
C ARG A 195 7.46 24.50 9.33
N THR A 196 8.70 24.93 9.17
CA THR A 196 9.72 24.13 8.48
C THR A 196 10.98 23.98 9.31
N LEU A 197 11.65 22.85 9.18
CA LEU A 197 12.93 22.49 9.81
C LEU A 197 13.94 22.02 8.77
N GLU A 198 15.21 22.12 9.08
CA GLU A 198 16.29 21.61 8.22
C GLU A 198 16.26 20.07 8.18
N GLU A 199 16.21 19.44 9.35
CA GLU A 199 16.21 18.00 9.49
C GLU A 199 14.92 17.50 10.16
N ILE A 200 14.34 16.47 9.59
CA ILE A 200 13.18 15.75 10.10
C ILE A 200 13.49 14.25 10.02
N ILE A 201 13.32 13.54 11.14
CA ILE A 201 13.69 12.13 11.24
C ILE A 201 12.80 11.28 10.35
N ASP A 202 11.47 11.30 10.56
CA ASP A 202 10.50 10.56 9.76
C ASP A 202 9.08 11.14 9.92
N ARG A 203 8.13 10.49 9.24
CA ARG A 203 6.73 10.87 9.31
C ARG A 203 6.14 10.58 10.68
N LEU A 204 5.36 11.51 11.19
CA LEU A 204 4.55 11.36 12.38
C LEU A 204 3.17 11.98 12.12
N ILE A 205 2.12 11.31 12.52
CA ILE A 205 0.76 11.86 12.55
C ILE A 205 0.21 11.59 13.93
N VAL A 206 -0.25 12.60 14.64
CA VAL A 206 -0.89 12.47 15.95
C VAL A 206 -2.27 13.11 15.91
N VAL A 207 -3.27 12.39 16.40
CA VAL A 207 -4.67 12.84 16.46
C VAL A 207 -5.08 12.95 17.93
N ASP A 208 -5.57 14.14 18.31
CA ASP A 208 -6.09 14.48 19.64
C ASP A 208 -5.17 14.12 20.82
N ARG A 209 -3.86 13.99 20.59
CA ARG A 209 -2.86 13.47 21.55
C ARG A 209 -3.23 12.10 22.13
N LYS A 210 -4.02 11.31 21.40
CA LYS A 210 -4.51 9.99 21.82
C LYS A 210 -4.02 8.87 20.94
N VAL A 211 -3.90 9.13 19.64
CA VAL A 211 -3.47 8.14 18.64
C VAL A 211 -2.32 8.70 17.85
N ALA A 212 -1.25 7.91 17.66
CA ALA A 212 -0.14 8.29 16.81
C ALA A 212 0.12 7.23 15.73
N PHE A 213 0.54 7.69 14.55
CA PHE A 213 0.98 6.84 13.44
C PHE A 213 2.44 7.14 13.14
N VAL A 214 3.26 6.08 13.08
CA VAL A 214 4.66 6.16 12.68
C VAL A 214 4.97 5.08 11.65
N PRO A 215 5.86 5.31 10.66
CA PRO A 215 6.28 4.27 9.75
C PRO A 215 7.12 3.21 10.49
N ALA A 216 6.93 1.94 10.14
CA ALA A 216 7.68 0.80 10.67
C ALA A 216 8.61 0.17 9.62
N SER A 217 8.57 0.64 8.37
CA SER A 217 9.45 0.19 7.30
C SER A 217 9.95 1.37 6.47
N ARG A 218 11.16 1.23 5.90
CA ARG A 218 11.78 2.29 5.08
C ARG A 218 10.99 2.63 3.82
N ASP A 219 10.31 1.65 3.24
CA ASP A 219 9.44 1.79 2.07
C ASP A 219 8.04 2.33 2.41
N ARG A 220 7.78 2.51 3.74
CA ARG A 220 6.50 3.00 4.29
C ARG A 220 5.30 2.13 3.93
N GLN A 221 5.52 0.85 3.63
CA GLN A 221 4.47 -0.13 3.43
C GLN A 221 3.94 -0.70 4.75
N VAL A 222 4.65 -0.46 5.86
CA VAL A 222 4.23 -0.84 7.21
C VAL A 222 4.22 0.39 8.10
N ALA A 223 3.15 0.55 8.87
CA ALA A 223 3.01 1.60 9.88
C ALA A 223 2.57 1.01 11.23
N LEU A 224 2.89 1.70 12.32
CA LEU A 224 2.35 1.42 13.64
C LEU A 224 1.27 2.46 13.96
N GLU A 225 0.11 1.99 14.40
CA GLU A 225 -0.92 2.78 15.05
C GLU A 225 -0.78 2.57 16.56
N LEU A 226 -0.51 3.64 17.28
CA LEU A 226 -0.14 3.65 18.69
C LEU A 226 -1.25 4.29 19.52
N HIS A 227 -1.77 3.54 20.48
CA HIS A 227 -2.77 4.03 21.44
C HIS A 227 -2.23 4.13 22.88
N HIS A 228 -0.96 3.74 23.10
CA HIS A 228 -0.35 3.79 24.44
C HIS A 228 -0.09 5.23 24.87
N PRO A 229 -0.73 5.75 25.95
CA PRO A 229 -0.64 7.16 26.33
C PRO A 229 0.78 7.66 26.49
N GLY A 230 1.65 6.92 27.19
CA GLY A 230 3.05 7.32 27.39
C GLY A 230 3.87 7.39 26.11
N LEU A 231 3.60 6.52 25.11
CA LEU A 231 4.26 6.60 23.81
C LEU A 231 3.73 7.78 22.98
N VAL A 232 2.43 7.99 23.01
CA VAL A 232 1.82 9.13 22.28
C VAL A 232 2.29 10.44 22.91
N GLU A 233 2.32 10.56 24.23
CA GLU A 233 2.82 11.74 24.94
C GLU A 233 4.29 12.03 24.61
N TYR A 234 5.13 10.98 24.60
CA TYR A 234 6.53 11.11 24.17
C TYR A 234 6.65 11.65 22.75
N LEU A 235 5.90 11.09 21.78
CA LEU A 235 5.91 11.53 20.38
C LEU A 235 5.38 12.96 20.23
N VAL A 236 4.38 13.36 21.02
CA VAL A 236 3.90 14.74 21.09
C VAL A 236 4.99 15.66 21.64
N GLY A 237 5.72 15.24 22.67
CA GLY A 237 6.87 15.99 23.18
C GLY A 237 7.96 16.20 22.15
N VAL A 238 8.27 15.16 21.35
CA VAL A 238 9.20 15.25 20.23
C VAL A 238 8.68 16.25 19.17
N PHE A 239 7.39 16.17 18.82
CA PHE A 239 6.78 17.13 17.90
C PHE A 239 6.87 18.56 18.43
N ASP A 240 6.49 18.80 19.68
CA ASP A 240 6.50 20.14 20.28
C ASP A 240 7.93 20.71 20.38
N GLN A 241 8.95 19.86 20.63
CA GLN A 241 10.35 20.26 20.58
C GLN A 241 10.79 20.70 19.18
N PHE A 242 10.44 19.95 18.16
CA PHE A 242 10.69 20.35 16.76
C PHE A 242 9.92 21.61 16.39
N TRP A 243 8.66 21.73 16.86
CA TRP A 243 7.83 22.89 16.61
C TRP A 243 8.43 24.19 17.13
N MET A 244 9.06 24.15 18.31
CA MET A 244 9.73 25.31 18.90
C MET A 244 10.97 25.77 18.11
N GLN A 245 11.66 24.83 17.47
CA GLN A 245 12.86 25.12 16.66
C GLN A 245 12.51 25.49 15.22
N ALA A 246 11.31 25.15 14.77
CA ALA A 246 10.88 25.31 13.39
C ALA A 246 10.51 26.74 13.06
N ILE A 247 10.85 27.16 11.84
CA ILE A 247 10.60 28.50 11.30
C ILE A 247 9.23 28.51 10.61
N PRO A 248 8.35 29.51 10.88
CA PRO A 248 7.10 29.68 10.14
C PRO A 248 7.33 29.67 8.63
N LEU A 249 6.37 29.13 7.87
CA LEU A 249 6.53 28.96 6.42
C LEU A 249 6.79 30.29 5.70
N ASP A 250 6.17 31.36 6.14
CA ASP A 250 6.25 32.70 5.53
C ASP A 250 7.52 33.48 5.94
N ASP A 251 8.21 33.02 6.97
CA ASP A 251 9.44 33.67 7.43
C ASP A 251 10.65 33.24 6.58
N PRO A 252 11.57 34.14 6.28
CA PRO A 252 12.78 33.80 5.54
C PRO A 252 13.70 32.87 6.35
N VAL A 253 14.24 31.85 5.69
CA VAL A 253 15.27 30.99 6.28
C VAL A 253 16.64 31.60 6.04
N THR A 254 17.33 32.01 7.12
CA THR A 254 18.71 32.46 7.06
C THR A 254 19.61 31.23 7.16
N TYR A 255 20.27 30.87 6.07
CA TYR A 255 21.30 29.82 6.10
C TYR A 255 22.58 30.43 6.69
N GLU A 256 22.94 30.04 7.90
CA GLU A 256 24.32 30.17 8.37
C GLU A 256 25.10 28.96 7.83
N PRO A 257 26.02 29.11 6.86
CA PRO A 257 26.82 28.01 6.41
C PRO A 257 27.68 27.54 7.59
N ASN A 258 27.52 26.28 7.96
CA ASN A 258 28.29 25.64 9.02
C ASN A 258 29.74 25.45 8.52
N LEU A 259 30.61 26.46 8.68
CA LEU A 259 32.01 26.49 8.23
C LEU A 259 32.95 25.60 9.06
N ASN A 260 32.44 24.83 10.03
CA ASN A 260 33.22 24.01 10.92
C ASN A 260 33.73 22.69 10.30
N GLY A 261 33.49 22.42 9.01
CA GLY A 261 33.91 21.21 8.29
C GLY A 261 35.10 21.37 7.32
N ILE A 262 35.65 22.59 7.13
CA ILE A 262 36.72 22.84 6.17
C ILE A 262 37.98 23.37 6.89
N SER A 263 38.50 22.61 7.83
CA SER A 263 39.85 22.81 8.40
C SER A 263 40.54 21.45 8.48
N GLY A 264 41.12 21.02 7.41
CA GLY A 264 41.87 19.76 7.46
C GLY A 264 42.37 19.18 6.14
N VAL A 265 42.74 20.01 5.15
CA VAL A 265 43.67 19.53 4.11
C VAL A 265 44.64 20.67 3.75
N GLN A 266 45.72 20.78 4.52
CA GLN A 266 46.96 21.35 4.07
C GLN A 266 48.09 20.59 4.74
N ARG A 267 48.72 19.73 4.05
CA ARG A 267 50.12 19.38 3.75
C ARG A 267 50.26 17.92 3.40
#